data_85e63e8cfb4fa9961b78f3162200a14d
#
_entry.id   85e63e8cfb4fa9961b78f3162200a14d
#
_cell.length_a   1.000
_cell.length_b   1.000
_cell.length_c   1.000
_cell.angle_alpha   90.00
_cell.angle_beta   90.00
_cell.angle_gamma   90.00
#
_symmetry.space_group_name_H-M   'P 1'
#
loop_
_entity.id
_entity.type
_entity.pdbx_description
1 polymer ?
#
loop_
_entity_poly.entity_id
_entity_poly.type
_entity_poly.pdbx_seq_one_letter_code
_entity_poly.pdbx_strand_id
1 'polypeptide(L)'
;MNCGKQFQSKRRRGRLRRAIWQDYVFGKQTIDQLAGQYQRSEKWIRGQLEKVSPNVYCRIPLQPITAVADITFFGRSYGILVFREPHLKKNLYFKEIVSETPLEYAEGRYSLEKQGFTFKAVTTDGKRGIREVFKGIPTQMCHFHQIAIINRYLTRRPKLE
;
A
#
# COMPACT_ATOMS: atom_id res chain seq x y z
N MET A 1 5.10 -21.73 -51.66
CA MET A 1 6.14 -21.27 -50.72
C MET A 1 5.46 -20.88 -49.39
N ASN A 2 5.57 -21.71 -48.35
CA ASN A 2 5.00 -21.40 -47.05
C ASN A 2 5.94 -20.44 -46.30
N CYS A 3 5.50 -19.24 -46.10
CA CYS A 3 6.21 -18.26 -45.24
C CYS A 3 6.09 -18.66 -43.78
N GLY A 4 7.19 -19.20 -43.21
CA GLY A 4 7.25 -19.65 -41.80
C GLY A 4 7.29 -18.55 -40.74
N LYS A 5 6.68 -17.38 -41.00
CA LYS A 5 6.57 -16.31 -39.98
C LYS A 5 5.51 -16.65 -38.95
N GLN A 6 5.94 -17.10 -37.76
CA GLN A 6 5.07 -17.22 -36.61
C GLN A 6 4.74 -15.85 -36.05
N PHE A 7 3.50 -15.41 -36.22
CA PHE A 7 2.99 -14.17 -35.60
C PHE A 7 2.57 -14.45 -34.16
N GLN A 8 3.45 -14.19 -33.21
CA GLN A 8 3.05 -14.12 -31.81
C GLN A 8 2.39 -12.77 -31.54
N SER A 9 1.08 -12.77 -31.29
CA SER A 9 0.37 -11.53 -30.98
C SER A 9 0.87 -10.93 -29.66
N LYS A 10 1.23 -9.64 -29.64
CA LYS A 10 1.64 -8.89 -28.44
C LYS A 10 0.63 -8.98 -27.28
N ARG A 11 -0.65 -9.24 -27.58
CA ARG A 11 -1.75 -9.42 -26.62
C ARG A 11 -1.55 -10.62 -25.67
N ARG A 12 -0.96 -11.74 -26.13
CA ARG A 12 -0.73 -12.93 -25.29
C ARG A 12 0.29 -12.67 -24.17
N ARG A 13 1.37 -11.91 -24.46
CA ARG A 13 2.40 -11.59 -23.46
C ARG A 13 1.87 -10.71 -22.33
N GLY A 14 1.01 -9.75 -22.64
CA GLY A 14 0.39 -8.88 -21.64
C GLY A 14 -0.58 -9.63 -20.71
N ARG A 15 -1.35 -10.57 -21.25
CA ARG A 15 -2.26 -11.43 -20.47
C ARG A 15 -1.49 -12.31 -19.47
N LEU A 16 -0.41 -12.94 -19.93
CA LEU A 16 0.42 -13.79 -19.08
C LEU A 16 1.06 -13.02 -17.92
N ARG A 17 1.61 -11.84 -18.19
CA ARG A 17 2.16 -10.99 -17.13
C ARG A 17 1.11 -10.61 -16.08
N ARG A 18 -0.09 -10.23 -16.53
CA ARG A 18 -1.18 -9.87 -15.62
C ARG A 18 -1.61 -11.08 -14.78
N ALA A 19 -1.67 -12.28 -15.34
CA ALA A 19 -1.97 -13.49 -14.60
C ALA A 19 -0.91 -13.78 -13.53
N ILE A 20 0.39 -13.74 -13.87
CA ILE A 20 1.50 -13.91 -12.93
C ILE A 20 1.41 -12.86 -11.80
N TRP A 21 1.12 -11.62 -12.13
CA TRP A 21 0.96 -10.55 -11.14
C TRP A 21 -0.25 -10.79 -10.24
N GLN A 22 -1.38 -11.23 -10.77
CA GLN A 22 -2.57 -11.56 -10.00
C GLN A 22 -2.32 -12.72 -9.03
N ASP A 23 -1.65 -13.77 -9.50
CA ASP A 23 -1.29 -14.92 -8.66
C ASP A 23 -0.31 -14.52 -7.56
N TYR A 24 0.64 -13.63 -7.85
CA TYR A 24 1.59 -13.11 -6.86
C TYR A 24 0.90 -12.23 -5.81
N VAL A 25 0.10 -11.24 -6.23
CA VAL A 25 -0.47 -10.21 -5.34
C VAL A 25 -1.72 -10.72 -4.62
N PHE A 26 -2.66 -11.30 -5.35
CA PHE A 26 -3.94 -11.73 -4.78
C PHE A 26 -3.94 -13.20 -4.39
N GLY A 27 -3.25 -14.05 -5.15
CA GLY A 27 -3.06 -15.46 -4.84
C GLY A 27 -2.03 -15.71 -3.74
N LYS A 28 -1.25 -14.66 -3.36
CA LYS A 28 -0.19 -14.72 -2.34
C LYS A 28 0.84 -15.84 -2.59
N GLN A 29 1.04 -16.20 -3.87
CA GLN A 29 1.98 -17.24 -4.25
C GLN A 29 3.41 -16.70 -4.17
N THR A 30 4.34 -17.56 -3.74
CA THR A 30 5.76 -17.23 -3.74
C THR A 30 6.33 -17.28 -5.17
N ILE A 31 7.50 -16.69 -5.37
CA ILE A 31 8.17 -16.70 -6.68
C ILE A 31 8.53 -18.14 -7.09
N ASP A 32 8.93 -18.99 -6.15
CA ASP A 32 9.21 -20.38 -6.38
C ASP A 32 7.96 -21.15 -6.84
N GLN A 33 6.82 -20.96 -6.16
CA GLN A 33 5.54 -21.55 -6.58
C GLN A 33 5.13 -21.11 -7.99
N LEU A 34 5.30 -19.83 -8.30
CA LEU A 34 5.03 -19.31 -9.65
C LEU A 34 6.01 -19.88 -10.68
N ALA A 35 7.28 -20.06 -10.33
CA ALA A 35 8.28 -20.67 -11.19
C ALA A 35 7.88 -22.11 -11.57
N GLY A 36 7.43 -22.89 -10.60
CA GLY A 36 6.90 -24.24 -10.81
C GLY A 36 5.61 -24.22 -11.65
N GLN A 37 4.63 -23.39 -11.29
CA GLN A 37 3.32 -23.29 -11.98
C GLN A 37 3.48 -22.90 -13.45
N TYR A 38 4.32 -21.91 -13.74
CA TYR A 38 4.51 -21.40 -15.10
C TYR A 38 5.65 -22.11 -15.87
N GLN A 39 6.33 -23.06 -15.25
CA GLN A 39 7.49 -23.80 -15.81
C GLN A 39 8.56 -22.81 -16.35
N ARG A 40 8.93 -21.85 -15.51
CA ARG A 40 9.91 -20.79 -15.80
C ARG A 40 10.85 -20.61 -14.62
N SER A 41 12.04 -20.06 -14.89
CA SER A 41 12.97 -19.74 -13.79
C SER A 41 12.44 -18.60 -12.92
N GLU A 42 12.81 -18.57 -11.65
CA GLU A 42 12.49 -17.46 -10.74
C GLU A 42 12.94 -16.11 -11.30
N LYS A 43 14.14 -16.04 -11.89
CA LYS A 43 14.66 -14.82 -12.53
C LYS A 43 13.72 -14.32 -13.64
N TRP A 44 13.15 -15.25 -14.41
CA TRP A 44 12.19 -14.88 -15.46
C TRP A 44 10.88 -14.37 -14.86
N ILE A 45 10.36 -15.01 -13.78
CA ILE A 45 9.15 -14.58 -13.06
C ILE A 45 9.36 -13.15 -12.51
N ARG A 46 10.49 -12.88 -11.80
CA ARG A 46 10.84 -11.54 -11.30
C ARG A 46 10.81 -10.51 -12.43
N GLY A 47 11.47 -10.80 -13.55
CA GLY A 47 11.48 -9.91 -14.72
C GLY A 47 10.11 -9.73 -15.40
N GLN A 48 9.12 -10.61 -15.18
CA GLN A 48 7.75 -10.37 -15.62
C GLN A 48 7.00 -9.46 -14.63
N LEU A 49 7.19 -9.67 -13.34
CA LEU A 49 6.57 -8.83 -12.30
C LEU A 49 7.04 -7.38 -12.38
N GLU A 50 8.34 -7.13 -12.57
CA GLU A 50 8.91 -5.79 -12.77
C GLU A 50 8.33 -5.03 -13.97
N LYS A 51 7.90 -5.76 -15.00
CA LYS A 51 7.31 -5.18 -16.22
C LYS A 51 5.81 -4.91 -16.09
N VAL A 52 5.20 -5.28 -14.97
CA VAL A 52 3.81 -4.93 -14.70
C VAL A 52 3.77 -3.54 -14.08
N SER A 53 3.31 -2.59 -14.86
CA SER A 53 2.86 -1.31 -14.30
C SER A 53 1.42 -1.52 -13.82
N PRO A 54 1.15 -1.55 -12.51
CA PRO A 54 -0.23 -1.58 -12.05
C PRO A 54 -0.90 -0.31 -12.57
N ASN A 55 -1.99 -0.47 -13.33
CA ASN A 55 -2.82 0.66 -13.73
C ASN A 55 -3.45 1.25 -12.46
N VAL A 56 -2.76 2.19 -11.85
CA VAL A 56 -3.20 2.93 -10.66
C VAL A 56 -4.30 3.94 -11.00
N TYR A 57 -4.61 4.11 -12.28
CA TYR A 57 -5.65 5.03 -12.75
C TYR A 57 -7.08 4.44 -12.63
N CYS A 58 -7.45 3.99 -11.46
CA CYS A 58 -8.87 4.07 -11.10
C CYS A 58 -9.15 5.57 -10.87
N ARG A 59 -9.90 6.20 -11.74
CA ARG A 59 -10.49 7.51 -11.44
C ARG A 59 -11.31 7.34 -10.17
N ILE A 60 -10.75 7.79 -9.06
CA ILE A 60 -11.44 7.80 -7.79
C ILE A 60 -12.30 9.06 -7.83
N PRO A 61 -13.62 8.98 -7.63
CA PRO A 61 -14.47 10.16 -7.61
C PRO A 61 -13.93 11.14 -6.56
N LEU A 62 -13.81 12.41 -6.92
CA LEU A 62 -13.45 13.46 -5.99
C LEU A 62 -14.63 13.65 -5.02
N GLN A 63 -14.47 13.14 -3.83
CA GLN A 63 -15.44 13.24 -2.74
C GLN A 63 -14.69 13.44 -1.43
N PRO A 64 -15.37 13.93 -0.39
CA PRO A 64 -14.77 13.99 0.95
C PRO A 64 -14.36 12.59 1.41
N ILE A 65 -13.11 12.43 1.81
CA ILE A 65 -12.51 11.16 2.20
C ILE A 65 -12.36 11.03 3.72
N THR A 66 -12.52 9.82 4.22
CA THR A 66 -12.07 9.43 5.55
C THR A 66 -10.79 8.63 5.38
N ALA A 67 -9.64 9.23 5.66
CA ALA A 67 -8.36 8.58 5.41
C ALA A 67 -7.85 7.85 6.65
N VAL A 68 -7.26 6.68 6.44
CA VAL A 68 -6.35 6.03 7.40
C VAL A 68 -4.95 6.28 6.90
N ALA A 69 -4.15 6.99 7.71
CA ALA A 69 -2.74 7.26 7.42
C ALA A 69 -1.87 6.47 8.38
N ASP A 70 -1.03 5.61 7.84
CA ASP A 70 -0.18 4.70 8.60
C ASP A 70 1.13 4.43 7.89
N ILE A 71 2.16 4.08 8.65
CA ILE A 71 3.48 3.73 8.16
C ILE A 71 3.81 2.30 8.55
N THR A 72 4.27 1.54 7.57
CA THR A 72 4.82 0.20 7.80
C THR A 72 6.32 0.22 7.48
N PHE A 73 7.15 -0.14 8.47
CA PHE A 73 8.59 -0.28 8.30
C PHE A 73 8.99 -1.70 7.95
N PHE A 74 9.88 -1.82 6.99
CA PHE A 74 10.54 -3.06 6.58
C PHE A 74 12.01 -3.00 7.02
N GLY A 75 12.28 -3.50 8.23
CA GLY A 75 13.57 -3.30 8.87
C GLY A 75 13.71 -1.91 9.52
N ARG A 76 14.93 -1.35 9.56
CA ARG A 76 15.23 -0.11 10.28
C ARG A 76 15.31 1.15 9.44
N SER A 77 15.45 1.02 8.13
CA SER A 77 15.78 2.13 7.23
C SER A 77 14.84 2.30 6.05
N TYR A 78 13.80 1.51 5.96
CA TYR A 78 12.85 1.55 4.86
C TYR A 78 11.43 1.38 5.36
N GLY A 79 10.57 2.31 5.04
CA GLY A 79 9.15 2.27 5.36
C GLY A 79 8.30 2.80 4.21
N ILE A 80 7.02 2.51 4.29
CA ILE A 80 6.03 3.03 3.34
C ILE A 80 4.92 3.72 4.14
N LEU A 81 4.75 5.01 3.90
CA LEU A 81 3.59 5.78 4.32
C LEU A 81 2.46 5.54 3.33
N VAL A 82 1.28 5.21 3.84
CA VAL A 82 0.07 5.00 3.02
C VAL A 82 -1.07 5.85 3.54
N PHE A 83 -1.78 6.52 2.65
CA PHE A 83 -3.12 7.07 2.91
C PHE A 83 -4.14 6.20 2.21
N ARG A 84 -5.00 5.56 2.98
CA ARG A 84 -6.02 4.65 2.49
C ARG A 84 -7.41 5.18 2.78
N GLU A 85 -8.29 5.13 1.79
CA GLU A 85 -9.74 5.31 1.99
C GLU A 85 -10.38 3.92 2.23
N PRO A 86 -10.81 3.62 3.46
CA PRO A 86 -11.25 2.28 3.81
C PRO A 86 -12.57 1.87 3.15
N HIS A 87 -13.51 2.79 2.93
CA HIS A 87 -14.80 2.48 2.29
C HIS A 87 -14.62 2.14 0.81
N LEU A 88 -13.77 2.88 0.12
CA LEU A 88 -13.42 2.59 -1.27
C LEU A 88 -12.42 1.44 -1.39
N LYS A 89 -11.81 1.01 -0.28
CA LYS A 89 -10.73 0.01 -0.23
C LYS A 89 -9.55 0.37 -1.14
N LYS A 90 -9.26 1.68 -1.29
CA LYS A 90 -8.22 2.22 -2.17
C LYS A 90 -7.11 2.91 -1.38
N ASN A 91 -5.87 2.65 -1.78
CA ASN A 91 -4.74 3.45 -1.37
C ASN A 91 -4.70 4.68 -2.29
N LEU A 92 -4.86 5.87 -1.71
CA LEU A 92 -4.93 7.12 -2.45
C LEU A 92 -3.55 7.74 -2.65
N TYR A 93 -2.66 7.51 -1.68
CA TYR A 93 -1.29 7.99 -1.69
C TYR A 93 -0.39 6.97 -1.01
N PHE A 94 0.83 6.83 -1.51
CA PHE A 94 1.90 6.11 -0.83
C PHE A 94 3.24 6.78 -1.13
N LYS A 95 4.15 6.70 -0.18
CA LYS A 95 5.51 7.24 -0.30
C LYS A 95 6.48 6.34 0.44
N GLU A 96 7.62 6.07 -0.17
CA GLU A 96 8.76 5.45 0.50
C GLU A 96 9.41 6.47 1.43
N ILE A 97 9.72 6.05 2.63
CA ILE A 97 10.32 6.91 3.67
C ILE A 97 11.43 6.17 4.40
N VAL A 98 12.37 6.93 4.94
CA VAL A 98 13.46 6.43 5.78
C VAL A 98 13.11 6.59 7.27
N SER A 99 12.38 7.64 7.60
CA SER A 99 11.98 7.95 8.97
C SER A 99 10.58 8.53 9.02
N GLU A 100 9.88 8.24 10.09
CA GLU A 100 8.54 8.77 10.30
C GLU A 100 8.60 10.16 10.92
N THR A 101 8.21 11.17 10.15
CA THR A 101 8.14 12.55 10.57
C THR A 101 6.78 13.17 10.25
N PRO A 102 6.34 14.22 10.99
CA PRO A 102 5.14 14.96 10.63
C PRO A 102 5.17 15.54 9.20
N LEU A 103 6.36 15.86 8.70
CA LEU A 103 6.55 16.38 7.34
C LEU A 103 6.09 15.39 6.27
N GLU A 104 6.39 14.09 6.45
CA GLU A 104 5.96 13.05 5.51
C GLU A 104 4.42 12.98 5.40
N TYR A 105 3.73 13.11 6.52
CA TYR A 105 2.27 13.16 6.54
C TYR A 105 1.73 14.46 5.92
N ALA A 106 2.41 15.60 6.16
CA ALA A 106 2.02 16.87 5.56
C ALA A 106 2.13 16.85 4.03
N GLU A 107 3.19 16.26 3.50
CA GLU A 107 3.37 16.09 2.06
C GLU A 107 2.28 15.17 1.45
N GLY A 108 1.95 14.07 2.12
CA GLY A 108 0.88 13.18 1.69
C GLY A 108 -0.48 13.88 1.69
N ARG A 109 -0.80 14.62 2.77
CA ARG A 109 -1.98 15.46 2.85
C ARG A 109 -2.03 16.47 1.70
N TYR A 110 -0.98 17.25 1.53
CA TYR A 110 -0.88 18.25 0.47
C TYR A 110 -1.06 17.66 -0.92
N SER A 111 -0.43 16.50 -1.18
CA SER A 111 -0.55 15.80 -2.46
C SER A 111 -1.99 15.41 -2.77
N LEU A 112 -2.73 14.93 -1.77
CA LEU A 112 -4.15 14.56 -1.93
C LEU A 112 -5.05 15.79 -2.11
N GLU A 113 -4.83 16.85 -1.33
CA GLU A 113 -5.56 18.12 -1.46
C GLU A 113 -5.32 18.75 -2.85
N LYS A 114 -4.08 18.70 -3.36
CA LYS A 114 -3.75 19.15 -4.72
C LYS A 114 -4.45 18.34 -5.82
N GLN A 115 -4.73 17.07 -5.57
CA GLN A 115 -5.51 16.22 -6.47
C GLN A 115 -7.03 16.50 -6.38
N GLY A 116 -7.47 17.37 -5.46
CA GLY A 116 -8.86 17.78 -5.28
C GLY A 116 -9.61 16.97 -4.22
N PHE A 117 -8.94 16.14 -3.43
CA PHE A 117 -9.58 15.48 -2.29
C PHE A 117 -9.74 16.44 -1.11
N THR A 118 -10.85 16.31 -0.39
CA THR A 118 -11.08 16.98 0.89
C THR A 118 -11.15 15.94 2.01
N PHE A 119 -10.58 16.25 3.17
CA PHE A 119 -10.60 15.32 4.31
C PHE A 119 -11.82 15.56 5.19
N LYS A 120 -12.66 14.55 5.34
CA LYS A 120 -13.76 14.52 6.31
C LYS A 120 -13.26 14.12 7.70
N ALA A 121 -12.35 13.15 7.78
CA ALA A 121 -11.70 12.71 8.99
C ALA A 121 -10.40 11.96 8.66
N VAL A 122 -9.50 11.86 9.65
CA VAL A 122 -8.26 11.10 9.52
C VAL A 122 -8.06 10.20 10.74
N THR A 123 -7.65 8.96 10.50
CA THR A 123 -7.19 8.03 11.52
C THR A 123 -5.68 7.85 11.41
N THR A 124 -4.94 8.04 12.51
CA THR A 124 -3.47 7.88 12.58
C THR A 124 -3.08 7.01 13.78
N ASP A 125 -1.80 6.65 13.89
CA ASP A 125 -1.26 5.89 15.03
C ASP A 125 -1.19 6.68 16.35
N GLY A 126 -1.42 8.00 16.31
CA GLY A 126 -1.38 8.88 17.47
C GLY A 126 0.03 9.38 17.83
N LYS A 127 1.03 9.21 16.98
CA LYS A 127 2.37 9.74 17.21
C LYS A 127 2.36 11.25 17.36
N ARG A 128 3.19 11.74 18.28
CA ARG A 128 3.31 13.17 18.59
C ARG A 128 3.64 14.00 17.34
N GLY A 129 2.92 15.12 17.16
CA GLY A 129 3.09 16.06 16.06
C GLY A 129 2.28 15.71 14.81
N ILE A 130 1.86 14.46 14.60
CA ILE A 130 1.06 14.09 13.42
C ILE A 130 -0.33 14.73 13.49
N ARG A 131 -0.92 14.82 14.68
CA ARG A 131 -2.22 15.45 14.87
C ARG A 131 -2.23 16.92 14.41
N GLU A 132 -1.13 17.65 14.61
CA GLU A 132 -0.99 19.05 14.19
C GLU A 132 -1.01 19.18 12.65
N VAL A 133 -0.50 18.17 11.93
CA VAL A 133 -0.57 18.13 10.47
C VAL A 133 -2.02 18.18 10.00
N PHE A 134 -2.95 17.61 10.76
CA PHE A 134 -4.38 17.53 10.41
C PHE A 134 -5.24 18.52 11.22
N LYS A 135 -4.63 19.62 11.69
CA LYS A 135 -5.37 20.66 12.41
C LYS A 135 -6.58 21.13 11.60
N GLY A 136 -7.75 21.22 12.25
CA GLY A 136 -9.02 21.55 11.59
C GLY A 136 -9.75 20.38 10.94
N ILE A 137 -9.13 19.18 10.89
CA ILE A 137 -9.75 17.95 10.41
C ILE A 137 -10.01 17.05 11.60
N PRO A 138 -11.20 16.46 11.79
CA PRO A 138 -11.46 15.47 12.82
C PRO A 138 -10.44 14.33 12.74
N THR A 139 -9.71 14.12 13.85
CA THR A 139 -8.63 13.13 13.90
C THR A 139 -8.91 12.10 14.99
N GLN A 140 -8.83 10.82 14.64
CA GLN A 140 -8.97 9.69 15.55
C GLN A 140 -7.66 8.90 15.63
N MET A 141 -7.31 8.45 16.84
CA MET A 141 -6.24 7.49 17.00
C MET A 141 -6.71 6.08 16.59
N CYS A 142 -5.89 5.36 15.87
CA CYS A 142 -6.16 3.99 15.45
C CYS A 142 -6.34 3.08 16.67
N HIS A 143 -7.44 2.35 16.74
CA HIS A 143 -7.74 1.46 17.88
C HIS A 143 -6.69 0.36 18.07
N PHE A 144 -6.13 -0.17 16.97
CA PHE A 144 -5.04 -1.14 17.04
C PHE A 144 -3.84 -0.58 17.80
N HIS A 145 -3.42 0.66 17.48
CA HIS A 145 -2.32 1.31 18.16
C HIS A 145 -2.66 1.68 19.60
N GLN A 146 -3.91 2.08 19.90
CA GLN A 146 -4.37 2.29 21.28
C GLN A 146 -4.25 1.02 22.11
N ILE A 147 -4.74 -0.10 21.59
CA ILE A 147 -4.64 -1.41 22.27
C ILE A 147 -3.18 -1.81 22.45
N ALA A 148 -2.33 -1.60 21.43
CA ALA A 148 -0.90 -1.90 21.54
C ALA A 148 -0.21 -1.06 22.61
N ILE A 149 -0.58 0.21 22.80
CA ILE A 149 -0.07 1.08 23.85
C ILE A 149 -0.53 0.57 25.22
N ILE A 150 -1.84 0.32 25.38
CA ILE A 150 -2.39 -0.21 26.64
C ILE A 150 -1.68 -1.51 27.03
N ASN A 151 -1.50 -2.42 26.08
CA ASN A 151 -0.84 -3.71 26.31
C ASN A 151 0.64 -3.59 26.69
N ARG A 152 1.31 -2.47 26.41
CA ARG A 152 2.68 -2.22 26.88
C ARG A 152 2.70 -1.88 28.37
N TYR A 153 1.68 -1.22 28.88
CA TYR A 153 1.58 -0.80 30.28
C TYR A 153 0.87 -1.86 31.14
N LEU A 154 -0.08 -2.60 30.54
CA LEU A 154 -0.76 -3.69 31.22
C LEU A 154 -0.04 -4.99 30.86
N THR A 155 0.69 -5.58 31.82
CA THR A 155 1.22 -6.92 31.57
C THR A 155 0.06 -7.90 31.46
N ARG A 156 0.18 -8.89 30.54
CA ARG A 156 -0.82 -9.97 30.37
C ARG A 156 -1.03 -10.78 31.68
N ARG A 157 -0.14 -10.66 32.64
CA ARG A 157 -0.21 -11.24 34.00
C ARG A 157 0.11 -10.13 34.99
N PRO A 158 -0.87 -9.30 35.38
CA PRO A 158 -0.66 -8.31 36.41
C PRO A 158 -0.25 -9.05 37.70
N LYS A 159 0.89 -8.67 38.28
CA LYS A 159 1.22 -9.05 39.64
C LYS A 159 0.28 -8.23 40.51
N LEU A 160 -0.73 -8.87 41.07
CA LEU A 160 -1.48 -8.31 42.19
C LEU A 160 -0.55 -8.28 43.37
N GLU A 161 -0.20 -7.07 43.87
CA GLU A 161 0.42 -6.91 45.18
C GLU A 161 -0.63 -7.06 46.26
#